data_fb5d2a5730a32175917b3f2a4f5f025c
#
_entry.id   fb5d2a5730a32175917b3f2a4f5f025c
#
_cell.length_a   1.000
_cell.length_b   1.000
_cell.length_c   1.000
_cell.angle_alpha   90.00
_cell.angle_beta   90.00
_cell.angle_gamma   90.00
#
_symmetry.space_group_name_H-M   'P 1'
#
loop_
_entity.id
_entity.type
_entity.pdbx_description
1 polymer ?
#
loop_
_entity_poly.entity_id
_entity_poly.type
_entity_poly.pdbx_seq_one_letter_code
_entity_poly.pdbx_strand_id
1 'polypeptide(L)'
;MVLVFLARGMVVQGKPLSTVDAFNGKGQAQANLTLNGVLTALQSFNRESEKPLIYMSEEENAHFSQRYPTPFVYHNQTPSERRNVVMILLESWSYRYIDALAQGKYGVTPNMDALVRQSQVWRQFYAAGQRSIIGMQAVLTSVPVLPDRNTIGWGLEMNNMSRLAQLAQKNGYRTLMAQSSNRRSFHMDGIAQAVGFEEYYGKEDVPLLRNYPQETPTYGWDYDTLMFVGKKISEQPEKPFFAFVFTGTTHEPFARTGQEFERYPHDPKGEKGLLNTISYSDWAIGELMAYARKQAWYDNTIFVFTADHTFRVANASNKEQFHIPLVIFDPRGKAAIHDELASQYDLLPTLTQWLDIREPIATFGRNLLDKQSPVLPIMLNRGETIIALTPQGEATEFRQQHILSGSLNNDARLMQWRMQKADELLQHNRWYENN
;
A
#
# COMPACT_ATOMS: atom_id res chain seq x y z
N MET A 1 39.35 6.81 0.90
CA MET A 1 38.57 5.55 0.74
C MET A 1 37.77 5.20 2.00
N VAL A 2 38.34 5.13 3.20
CA VAL A 2 37.63 4.79 4.47
C VAL A 2 36.43 5.72 4.75
N LEU A 3 36.59 7.04 4.57
CA LEU A 3 35.48 8.01 4.78
C LEU A 3 34.28 7.78 3.84
N VAL A 4 34.53 7.33 2.61
CA VAL A 4 33.45 7.00 1.65
C VAL A 4 32.69 5.75 2.11
N PHE A 5 33.38 4.76 2.68
CA PHE A 5 32.74 3.56 3.23
C PHE A 5 31.94 3.88 4.49
N LEU A 6 32.44 4.74 5.37
CA LEU A 6 31.72 5.18 6.57
C LEU A 6 30.49 6.01 6.21
N ALA A 7 30.57 6.86 5.17
CA ALA A 7 29.44 7.64 4.69
C ALA A 7 28.39 6.78 3.96
N ARG A 8 28.79 5.67 3.33
CA ARG A 8 27.90 4.76 2.62
C ARG A 8 27.18 3.76 3.55
N GLY A 9 27.70 3.53 4.76
CA GLY A 9 27.11 2.68 5.79
C GLY A 9 27.22 1.17 5.60
N MET A 10 27.70 0.67 4.44
CA MET A 10 27.87 -0.78 4.19
C MET A 10 29.06 -1.04 3.25
N VAL A 11 29.86 -2.05 3.58
CA VAL A 11 31.10 -2.37 2.84
C VAL A 11 30.87 -3.43 1.75
N VAL A 12 29.94 -4.36 1.93
CA VAL A 12 29.90 -5.59 1.10
C VAL A 12 28.54 -5.86 0.44
N GLN A 13 27.42 -5.57 1.06
CA GLN A 13 26.08 -5.77 0.47
C GLN A 13 25.07 -4.78 1.06
N GLY A 14 24.19 -4.22 0.24
CA GLY A 14 23.07 -3.41 0.66
C GLY A 14 22.96 -2.09 -0.09
N LYS A 15 21.79 -1.45 0.04
CA LYS A 15 21.54 -0.11 -0.49
C LYS A 15 22.28 0.93 0.36
N PRO A 16 22.75 2.04 -0.25
CA PRO A 16 23.30 3.17 0.50
C PRO A 16 22.33 3.63 1.57
N LEU A 17 22.85 4.19 2.67
CA LEU A 17 22.01 4.81 3.69
C LEU A 17 21.10 5.87 3.08
N SER A 18 19.84 5.84 3.47
CA SER A 18 18.81 6.82 3.13
C SER A 18 18.36 7.59 4.37
N THR A 19 17.64 8.68 4.20
CA THR A 19 17.05 9.46 5.30
C THR A 19 16.15 8.60 6.20
N VAL A 20 15.48 7.60 5.62
CA VAL A 20 14.61 6.68 6.36
C VAL A 20 15.37 5.80 7.36
N ASP A 21 16.65 5.53 7.16
CA ASP A 21 17.48 4.76 8.10
C ASP A 21 17.71 5.51 9.44
N ALA A 22 17.38 6.80 9.50
CA ALA A 22 17.44 7.59 10.74
C ALA A 22 16.28 7.31 11.71
N PHE A 23 15.23 6.63 11.25
CA PHE A 23 14.04 6.33 12.06
C PHE A 23 14.18 5.11 12.98
N ASN A 24 15.29 4.80 13.54
CA ASN A 24 15.60 3.64 14.39
C ASN A 24 14.71 3.51 15.66
N GLY A 25 13.43 3.17 15.51
CA GLY A 25 12.46 3.00 16.61
C GLY A 25 12.08 4.31 17.33
N LYS A 26 12.40 5.44 16.73
CA LYS A 26 12.26 6.75 17.33
C LYS A 26 11.53 7.68 16.36
N GLY A 27 10.54 8.40 16.85
CA GLY A 27 9.72 9.30 16.03
C GLY A 27 10.53 10.36 15.25
N GLN A 28 9.86 11.10 14.39
CA GLN A 28 10.47 12.07 13.46
C GLN A 28 11.42 13.08 14.13
N ALA A 29 11.11 13.54 15.34
CA ALA A 29 11.99 14.48 16.07
C ALA A 29 13.38 13.90 16.35
N GLN A 30 13.45 12.61 16.70
CA GLN A 30 14.72 11.91 16.94
C GLN A 30 15.43 11.51 15.64
N ALA A 31 14.66 11.16 14.59
CA ALA A 31 15.22 10.96 13.26
C ALA A 31 15.92 12.24 12.77
N ASN A 32 15.31 13.41 12.94
CA ASN A 32 15.90 14.70 12.61
C ASN A 32 17.21 14.97 13.36
N LEU A 33 17.31 14.57 14.64
CA LEU A 33 18.55 14.68 15.41
C LEU A 33 19.64 13.67 14.99
N THR A 34 19.24 12.52 14.48
CA THR A 34 20.15 11.48 14.01
C THR A 34 20.75 11.83 12.64
N LEU A 35 20.03 12.58 11.83
CA LEU A 35 20.48 13.00 10.50
C LEU A 35 21.68 13.95 10.63
N ASN A 36 22.75 13.62 9.92
CA ASN A 36 23.93 14.50 9.84
C ASN A 36 23.57 15.75 9.04
N GLY A 37 23.50 16.90 9.73
CA GLY A 37 23.12 18.18 9.13
C GLY A 37 23.99 18.59 7.93
N VAL A 38 25.26 18.20 7.89
CA VAL A 38 26.14 18.46 6.76
C VAL A 38 25.74 17.62 5.54
N LEU A 39 25.47 16.32 5.75
CA LEU A 39 25.02 15.45 4.64
C LEU A 39 23.65 15.86 4.12
N THR A 40 22.72 16.20 5.00
CA THR A 40 21.38 16.67 4.57
C THR A 40 21.44 18.03 3.87
N ALA A 41 22.28 18.94 4.32
CA ALA A 41 22.53 20.21 3.63
C ALA A 41 23.14 19.97 2.23
N LEU A 42 24.17 19.13 2.12
CA LEU A 42 24.78 18.79 0.83
C LEU A 42 23.79 18.11 -0.11
N GLN A 43 22.93 17.22 0.41
CA GLN A 43 21.86 16.62 -0.39
C GLN A 43 20.83 17.66 -0.85
N SER A 44 20.52 18.65 -0.01
CA SER A 44 19.61 19.73 -0.35
C SER A 44 20.20 20.68 -1.39
N PHE A 45 21.51 20.96 -1.32
CA PHE A 45 22.21 21.78 -2.33
C PHE A 45 22.32 21.08 -3.69
N ASN A 46 22.47 19.75 -3.69
CA ASN A 46 22.53 18.95 -4.92
C ASN A 46 21.14 18.61 -5.50
N ARG A 47 20.06 18.86 -4.75
CA ARG A 47 18.72 18.87 -5.32
C ARG A 47 18.56 20.18 -6.08
N GLU A 48 18.50 20.12 -7.41
CA GLU A 48 17.85 21.18 -8.16
C GLU A 48 16.52 21.44 -7.47
N SER A 49 16.20 22.71 -7.18
CA SER A 49 14.91 23.06 -6.59
C SER A 49 13.82 22.41 -7.43
N GLU A 50 13.11 21.46 -6.86
CA GLU A 50 12.07 20.72 -7.58
C GLU A 50 11.06 21.76 -8.09
N LYS A 51 10.99 21.93 -9.41
CA LYS A 51 10.05 22.87 -10.01
C LYS A 51 8.62 22.47 -9.64
N PRO A 52 7.76 23.43 -9.28
CA PRO A 52 6.36 23.14 -9.00
C PRO A 52 5.70 22.42 -10.19
N LEU A 53 4.84 21.44 -9.88
CA LEU A 53 3.98 20.85 -10.90
C LEU A 53 2.88 21.84 -11.26
N ILE A 54 2.90 22.34 -12.49
CA ILE A 54 1.92 23.32 -12.99
C ILE A 54 1.12 22.67 -14.11
N TYR A 55 -0.15 22.41 -13.85
CA TYR A 55 -1.08 21.81 -14.80
C TYR A 55 -2.10 22.80 -15.36
N MET A 56 -2.32 23.92 -14.69
CA MET A 56 -3.34 24.90 -15.04
C MET A 56 -2.91 26.33 -14.68
N SER A 57 -3.65 27.33 -15.20
CA SER A 57 -3.45 28.74 -14.89
C SER A 57 -3.75 29.05 -13.42
N GLU A 58 -3.27 30.21 -12.93
CA GLU A 58 -3.59 30.69 -11.59
C GLU A 58 -5.09 30.94 -11.39
N GLU A 59 -5.79 31.41 -12.41
CA GLU A 59 -7.22 31.66 -12.39
C GLU A 59 -8.02 30.35 -12.22
N GLU A 60 -7.68 29.31 -12.99
CA GLU A 60 -8.31 27.98 -12.88
C GLU A 60 -8.00 27.38 -11.51
N ASN A 61 -6.75 27.47 -11.04
CA ASN A 61 -6.35 26.98 -9.72
C ASN A 61 -7.14 27.67 -8.60
N ALA A 62 -7.32 28.99 -8.69
CA ALA A 62 -8.13 29.76 -7.73
C ALA A 62 -9.61 29.31 -7.73
N HIS A 63 -10.19 29.05 -8.91
CA HIS A 63 -11.56 28.56 -9.04
C HIS A 63 -11.76 27.19 -8.35
N PHE A 64 -10.88 26.22 -8.59
CA PHE A 64 -10.94 24.93 -7.91
C PHE A 64 -10.69 25.07 -6.40
N SER A 65 -9.75 25.92 -5.97
CA SER A 65 -9.44 26.14 -4.56
C SER A 65 -10.61 26.76 -3.79
N GLN A 66 -11.40 27.62 -4.42
CA GLN A 66 -12.64 28.14 -3.83
C GLN A 66 -13.70 27.01 -3.65
N ARG A 67 -13.81 26.12 -4.63
CA ARG A 67 -14.75 25.02 -4.60
C ARG A 67 -14.34 23.92 -3.60
N TYR A 68 -13.05 23.70 -3.40
CA TYR A 68 -12.46 22.68 -2.53
C TYR A 68 -11.46 23.32 -1.54
N PRO A 69 -11.93 24.06 -0.51
CA PRO A 69 -11.05 24.80 0.38
C PRO A 69 -10.11 23.91 1.20
N THR A 70 -10.55 22.69 1.54
CA THR A 70 -9.76 21.71 2.30
C THR A 70 -9.76 20.34 1.59
N PRO A 71 -9.14 20.22 0.40
CA PRO A 71 -9.38 19.10 -0.49
C PRO A 71 -8.91 17.73 0.03
N PHE A 72 -8.01 17.73 1.01
CA PHE A 72 -7.36 16.52 1.51
C PHE A 72 -7.59 16.27 3.00
N VAL A 73 -8.48 17.02 3.62
CA VAL A 73 -8.82 16.83 5.04
C VAL A 73 -10.06 15.95 5.14
N TYR A 74 -9.96 14.89 5.95
CA TYR A 74 -11.07 14.01 6.27
C TYR A 74 -11.20 13.84 7.78
N HIS A 75 -12.44 13.85 8.25
CA HIS A 75 -12.81 13.58 9.64
C HIS A 75 -13.74 12.39 9.67
N ASN A 76 -13.35 11.32 10.33
CA ASN A 76 -14.28 10.24 10.63
C ASN A 76 -15.23 10.69 11.76
N GLN A 77 -16.46 11.01 11.38
CA GLN A 77 -17.49 11.44 12.33
C GLN A 77 -18.43 10.32 12.76
N THR A 78 -18.36 9.18 12.09
CA THR A 78 -19.22 8.03 12.39
C THR A 78 -18.63 7.23 13.54
N PRO A 79 -19.30 7.15 14.71
CA PRO A 79 -18.88 6.28 15.79
C PRO A 79 -18.86 4.84 15.29
N SER A 80 -17.78 4.13 15.58
CA SER A 80 -17.68 2.71 15.28
C SER A 80 -17.19 1.95 16.50
N GLU A 81 -17.51 0.69 16.55
CA GLU A 81 -16.90 -0.23 17.49
C GLU A 81 -15.41 -0.39 17.12
N ARG A 82 -14.53 -0.31 18.11
CA ARG A 82 -13.10 -0.56 17.90
C ARG A 82 -12.86 -1.99 17.44
N ARG A 83 -12.34 -2.15 16.23
CA ARG A 83 -12.04 -3.44 15.63
C ARG A 83 -10.53 -3.61 15.49
N ASN A 84 -10.08 -4.83 15.62
CA ASN A 84 -8.75 -5.18 15.14
C ASN A 84 -8.72 -5.18 13.62
N VAL A 85 -7.55 -4.93 13.04
CA VAL A 85 -7.36 -5.01 11.59
C VAL A 85 -6.14 -5.88 11.27
N VAL A 86 -6.33 -6.86 10.40
CA VAL A 86 -5.26 -7.59 9.72
C VAL A 86 -5.32 -7.21 8.25
N MET A 87 -4.32 -6.47 7.79
CA MET A 87 -4.21 -6.08 6.39
C MET A 87 -3.11 -6.88 5.71
N ILE A 88 -3.46 -7.58 4.65
CA ILE A 88 -2.54 -8.38 3.84
C ILE A 88 -2.40 -7.71 2.48
N LEU A 89 -1.22 -7.16 2.23
CA LEU A 89 -0.82 -6.61 0.95
C LEU A 89 -0.16 -7.73 0.13
N LEU A 90 -0.83 -8.17 -0.91
CA LEU A 90 -0.44 -9.29 -1.76
C LEU A 90 0.50 -8.80 -2.88
N GLU A 91 1.68 -9.38 -2.96
CA GLU A 91 2.65 -9.07 -4.01
C GLU A 91 2.12 -9.45 -5.40
N SER A 92 1.96 -8.46 -6.29
CA SER A 92 1.63 -8.62 -7.71
C SER A 92 0.30 -9.34 -8.04
N TRP A 93 -0.65 -9.41 -7.11
CA TRP A 93 -1.96 -10.04 -7.38
C TRP A 93 -2.85 -9.14 -8.23
N SER A 94 -3.20 -9.61 -9.42
CA SER A 94 -4.16 -8.93 -10.28
C SER A 94 -5.59 -9.44 -10.05
N TYR A 95 -6.57 -8.55 -10.15
CA TYR A 95 -8.01 -8.86 -10.05
C TYR A 95 -8.40 -10.06 -10.93
N ARG A 96 -7.84 -10.12 -12.14
CA ARG A 96 -8.15 -11.14 -13.14
C ARG A 96 -7.87 -12.58 -12.72
N TYR A 97 -6.98 -12.81 -11.76
CA TYR A 97 -6.59 -14.16 -11.31
C TYR A 97 -7.46 -14.71 -10.19
N ILE A 98 -8.39 -13.93 -9.66
CA ILE A 98 -9.37 -14.37 -8.67
C ILE A 98 -10.67 -14.69 -9.41
N ASP A 99 -10.94 -16.00 -9.57
CA ASP A 99 -12.02 -16.46 -10.44
C ASP A 99 -13.40 -15.98 -9.99
N ALA A 100 -13.65 -15.88 -8.68
CA ALA A 100 -14.90 -15.36 -8.13
C ALA A 100 -15.14 -13.87 -8.41
N LEU A 101 -14.09 -13.08 -8.65
CA LEU A 101 -14.18 -11.65 -9.00
C LEU A 101 -14.29 -11.45 -10.52
N ALA A 102 -13.39 -12.06 -11.26
CA ALA A 102 -13.20 -11.83 -12.69
C ALA A 102 -13.97 -12.81 -13.58
N GLN A 103 -14.71 -13.77 -12.98
CA GLN A 103 -15.35 -14.87 -13.72
C GLN A 103 -14.35 -15.66 -14.58
N GLY A 104 -13.12 -15.73 -14.09
CA GLY A 104 -12.02 -16.47 -14.70
C GLY A 104 -12.14 -17.98 -14.53
N LYS A 105 -11.15 -18.70 -15.06
CA LYS A 105 -11.07 -20.17 -14.97
C LYS A 105 -9.65 -20.64 -14.68
N TYR A 106 -8.89 -19.86 -13.94
CA TYR A 106 -7.52 -20.22 -13.56
C TYR A 106 -7.48 -21.31 -12.49
N GLY A 107 -8.46 -21.33 -11.59
CA GLY A 107 -8.57 -22.32 -10.51
C GLY A 107 -7.45 -22.22 -9.46
N VAL A 108 -6.73 -21.10 -9.37
CA VAL A 108 -5.55 -20.96 -8.50
C VAL A 108 -5.86 -20.28 -7.17
N THR A 109 -7.07 -19.78 -6.97
CA THR A 109 -7.46 -19.01 -5.78
C THR A 109 -8.70 -19.54 -5.05
N PRO A 110 -8.83 -20.85 -4.78
CA PRO A 110 -10.05 -21.42 -4.18
C PRO A 110 -10.36 -20.85 -2.78
N ASN A 111 -9.37 -20.51 -1.96
CA ASN A 111 -9.56 -19.92 -0.63
C ASN A 111 -10.02 -18.47 -0.74
N MET A 112 -9.38 -17.66 -1.59
CA MET A 112 -9.79 -16.30 -1.85
C MET A 112 -11.18 -16.24 -2.49
N ASP A 113 -11.50 -17.15 -3.41
CA ASP A 113 -12.83 -17.27 -4.00
C ASP A 113 -13.91 -17.56 -2.94
N ALA A 114 -13.58 -18.38 -1.94
CA ALA A 114 -14.48 -18.64 -0.82
C ALA A 114 -14.64 -17.41 0.10
N LEU A 115 -13.57 -16.64 0.33
CA LEU A 115 -13.62 -15.39 1.08
C LEU A 115 -14.43 -14.32 0.35
N VAL A 116 -14.23 -14.15 -0.94
CA VAL A 116 -14.98 -13.18 -1.79
C VAL A 116 -16.48 -13.33 -1.62
N ARG A 117 -16.99 -14.56 -1.59
CA ARG A 117 -18.43 -14.84 -1.42
C ARG A 117 -19.00 -14.40 -0.07
N GLN A 118 -18.16 -14.14 0.93
CA GLN A 118 -18.54 -13.79 2.30
C GLN A 118 -18.08 -12.37 2.68
N SER A 119 -17.50 -11.62 1.75
CA SER A 119 -16.82 -10.35 1.99
C SER A 119 -17.53 -9.17 1.33
N GLN A 120 -17.16 -7.99 1.75
CA GLN A 120 -17.38 -6.79 0.96
C GLN A 120 -16.27 -6.70 -0.11
N VAL A 121 -16.64 -6.53 -1.37
CA VAL A 121 -15.72 -6.49 -2.50
C VAL A 121 -15.98 -5.27 -3.37
N TRP A 122 -14.89 -4.63 -3.83
CA TRP A 122 -14.95 -3.51 -4.78
C TRP A 122 -14.52 -4.01 -6.15
N ARG A 123 -15.45 -3.95 -7.13
CA ARG A 123 -15.16 -4.42 -8.48
C ARG A 123 -14.28 -3.47 -9.29
N GLN A 124 -14.25 -2.20 -8.92
CA GLN A 124 -13.44 -1.17 -9.58
C GLN A 124 -12.41 -0.60 -8.61
N PHE A 125 -11.49 -1.47 -8.14
CA PHE A 125 -10.43 -1.08 -7.25
C PHE A 125 -9.06 -1.14 -7.95
N TYR A 126 -8.30 -0.05 -7.85
CA TYR A 126 -7.08 0.13 -8.64
C TYR A 126 -5.86 0.46 -7.79
N ALA A 127 -4.70 -0.06 -8.22
CA ALA A 127 -3.41 0.28 -7.66
C ALA A 127 -3.04 1.74 -8.00
N ALA A 128 -2.39 2.41 -7.05
CA ALA A 128 -1.87 3.77 -7.25
C ALA A 128 -0.75 3.83 -8.30
N GLY A 129 -0.03 2.73 -8.50
CA GLY A 129 1.05 2.60 -9.47
C GLY A 129 1.48 1.14 -9.68
N GLN A 130 2.60 0.94 -10.34
CA GLN A 130 3.08 -0.39 -10.73
C GLN A 130 4.39 -0.79 -10.03
N ARG A 131 4.59 -0.34 -8.80
CA ARG A 131 5.73 -0.71 -7.95
C ARG A 131 5.25 -0.83 -6.50
N SER A 132 5.77 -1.81 -5.79
CA SER A 132 5.37 -2.12 -4.40
C SER A 132 5.45 -0.89 -3.48
N ILE A 133 6.50 -0.08 -3.61
CA ILE A 133 6.66 1.12 -2.78
C ILE A 133 5.54 2.14 -3.00
N ILE A 134 4.99 2.23 -4.23
CA ILE A 134 3.87 3.12 -4.55
C ILE A 134 2.59 2.62 -3.87
N GLY A 135 2.31 1.32 -3.96
CA GLY A 135 1.16 0.71 -3.29
C GLY A 135 1.25 0.86 -1.76
N MET A 136 2.40 0.60 -1.17
CA MET A 136 2.62 0.77 0.26
C MET A 136 2.44 2.22 0.72
N GLN A 137 3.00 3.19 0.00
CA GLN A 137 2.81 4.62 0.30
C GLN A 137 1.33 4.98 0.26
N ALA A 138 0.63 4.59 -0.82
CA ALA A 138 -0.79 4.89 -0.97
C ALA A 138 -1.63 4.33 0.18
N VAL A 139 -1.40 3.07 0.56
CA VAL A 139 -2.15 2.37 1.61
C VAL A 139 -1.86 2.93 3.00
N LEU A 140 -0.58 3.16 3.32
CA LEU A 140 -0.15 3.51 4.68
C LEU A 140 -0.21 5.01 4.98
N THR A 141 -0.24 5.86 3.95
CA THR A 141 -0.19 7.33 4.13
C THR A 141 -1.25 8.09 3.35
N SER A 142 -1.84 7.47 2.33
CA SER A 142 -2.73 8.13 1.36
C SER A 142 -2.11 9.40 0.71
N VAL A 143 -0.77 9.52 0.70
CA VAL A 143 -0.07 10.60 0.00
C VAL A 143 0.10 10.20 -1.46
N PRO A 144 -0.29 11.04 -2.44
CA PRO A 144 -0.17 10.70 -3.84
C PRO A 144 1.30 10.59 -4.27
N VAL A 145 1.59 9.59 -5.11
CA VAL A 145 2.90 9.48 -5.75
C VAL A 145 2.89 10.32 -7.01
N LEU A 146 3.44 11.52 -6.90
CA LEU A 146 3.50 12.48 -7.99
C LEU A 146 4.72 12.23 -8.90
N PRO A 147 4.67 12.60 -10.21
CA PRO A 147 5.81 12.52 -11.09
C PRO A 147 7.01 13.30 -10.55
N ASP A 148 8.19 12.74 -10.69
CA ASP A 148 9.48 13.33 -10.28
C ASP A 148 9.53 13.80 -8.81
N ARG A 149 8.74 13.17 -7.93
CA ARG A 149 8.73 13.41 -6.49
C ARG A 149 9.22 12.20 -5.70
N ASN A 150 9.78 12.50 -4.53
CA ASN A 150 10.25 11.46 -3.62
C ASN A 150 9.10 10.59 -3.13
N THR A 151 9.38 9.31 -3.02
CA THR A 151 8.50 8.34 -2.34
C THR A 151 8.96 8.11 -0.90
N ILE A 152 8.12 7.42 -0.13
CA ILE A 152 8.50 6.91 1.18
C ILE A 152 9.75 6.04 1.07
N GLY A 153 10.66 6.16 2.03
CA GLY A 153 11.99 5.53 1.99
C GLY A 153 13.04 6.31 1.20
N TRP A 154 12.64 7.39 0.51
CA TRP A 154 13.51 8.23 -0.31
C TRP A 154 13.37 9.73 -0.01
N GLY A 155 12.82 10.06 1.16
CA GLY A 155 12.74 11.42 1.69
C GLY A 155 11.32 11.93 1.95
N LEU A 156 10.26 11.31 1.41
CA LEU A 156 8.89 11.69 1.70
C LEU A 156 8.55 11.52 3.18
N GLU A 157 9.16 10.56 3.86
CA GLU A 157 8.98 10.29 5.30
C GLU A 157 9.31 11.48 6.18
N MET A 158 10.04 12.46 5.66
CA MET A 158 10.37 13.71 6.37
C MET A 158 9.21 14.72 6.39
N ASN A 159 8.22 14.54 5.50
CA ASN A 159 7.05 15.41 5.46
C ASN A 159 6.09 15.10 6.62
N ASN A 160 5.39 16.15 7.05
CA ASN A 160 4.27 16.03 7.96
C ASN A 160 3.07 15.42 7.20
N MET A 161 2.64 14.23 7.61
CA MET A 161 1.58 13.47 6.92
C MET A 161 0.87 12.51 7.88
N SER A 162 -0.34 12.12 7.54
CA SER A 162 -1.05 11.04 8.22
C SER A 162 -0.36 9.70 7.93
N ARG A 163 -0.12 8.92 8.98
CA ARG A 163 0.50 7.59 8.92
C ARG A 163 -0.37 6.60 9.65
N LEU A 164 -0.91 5.62 8.94
CA LEU A 164 -1.94 4.72 9.46
C LEU A 164 -1.50 4.00 10.75
N ALA A 165 -0.28 3.45 10.78
CA ALA A 165 0.22 2.76 11.96
C ALA A 165 0.44 3.72 13.15
N GLN A 166 0.95 4.93 12.90
CA GLN A 166 1.12 5.94 13.95
C GLN A 166 -0.24 6.40 14.53
N LEU A 167 -1.24 6.57 13.66
CA LEU A 167 -2.60 6.90 14.08
C LEU A 167 -3.19 5.77 14.95
N ALA A 168 -3.03 4.52 14.53
CA ALA A 168 -3.47 3.36 15.30
C ALA A 168 -2.74 3.29 16.66
N GLN A 169 -1.42 3.45 16.68
CA GLN A 169 -0.61 3.47 17.91
C GLN A 169 -1.08 4.54 18.89
N LYS A 170 -1.28 5.79 18.42
CA LYS A 170 -1.80 6.90 19.24
C LYS A 170 -3.15 6.59 19.85
N ASN A 171 -3.97 5.77 19.17
CA ASN A 171 -5.27 5.33 19.64
C ASN A 171 -5.21 4.02 20.45
N GLY A 172 -4.01 3.60 20.90
CA GLY A 172 -3.80 2.50 21.83
C GLY A 172 -3.83 1.11 21.19
N TYR A 173 -3.62 1.02 19.88
CA TYR A 173 -3.42 -0.25 19.19
C TYR A 173 -1.97 -0.69 19.24
N ARG A 174 -1.73 -1.98 19.46
CA ARG A 174 -0.44 -2.61 19.14
C ARG A 174 -0.30 -2.64 17.63
N THR A 175 0.81 -2.15 17.09
CA THR A 175 1.03 -2.06 15.66
C THR A 175 2.18 -2.96 15.23
N LEU A 176 1.90 -3.88 14.31
CA LEU A 176 2.84 -4.89 13.86
C LEU A 176 2.89 -4.91 12.33
N MET A 177 4.11 -4.89 11.78
CA MET A 177 4.36 -5.11 10.35
C MET A 177 5.27 -6.31 10.15
N ALA A 178 4.93 -7.17 9.19
CA ALA A 178 5.80 -8.22 8.72
C ALA A 178 5.89 -8.22 7.19
N GLN A 179 7.04 -8.60 6.66
CA GLN A 179 7.20 -8.90 5.25
C GLN A 179 7.87 -10.25 5.05
N SER A 180 7.52 -10.94 3.97
CA SER A 180 8.13 -12.24 3.64
C SER A 180 9.57 -12.10 3.17
N SER A 181 9.98 -10.94 2.65
CA SER A 181 11.33 -10.71 2.14
C SER A 181 12.34 -10.33 3.24
N ASN A 182 13.61 -10.22 2.85
CA ASN A 182 14.68 -9.82 3.77
C ASN A 182 14.33 -8.53 4.52
N ARG A 183 14.65 -8.49 5.82
CA ARG A 183 14.32 -7.41 6.74
C ARG A 183 14.66 -6.01 6.20
N ARG A 184 15.81 -5.87 5.56
CA ARG A 184 16.28 -4.59 4.99
C ARG A 184 15.99 -4.40 3.50
N SER A 185 15.20 -5.27 2.88
CA SER A 185 14.79 -5.08 1.48
C SER A 185 14.10 -3.73 1.33
N PHE A 186 14.60 -2.91 0.39
CA PHE A 186 14.02 -1.60 0.07
C PHE A 186 13.92 -0.62 1.26
N HIS A 187 14.81 -0.73 2.27
CA HIS A 187 14.77 0.06 3.51
C HIS A 187 13.48 -0.14 4.32
N MET A 188 12.87 -1.32 4.22
CA MET A 188 11.55 -1.58 4.80
C MET A 188 11.55 -1.48 6.33
N ASP A 189 12.66 -1.82 6.98
CA ASP A 189 12.86 -1.62 8.41
C ASP A 189 12.72 -0.14 8.83
N GLY A 190 13.35 0.77 8.09
CA GLY A 190 13.22 2.21 8.31
C GLY A 190 11.82 2.73 7.96
N ILE A 191 11.23 2.23 6.85
CA ILE A 191 9.87 2.62 6.44
C ILE A 191 8.85 2.21 7.50
N ALA A 192 8.89 0.97 7.99
CA ALA A 192 7.98 0.49 9.02
C ALA A 192 7.98 1.41 10.26
N GLN A 193 9.17 1.80 10.71
CA GLN A 193 9.32 2.71 11.84
C GLN A 193 8.84 4.14 11.51
N ALA A 194 9.18 4.63 10.31
CA ALA A 194 8.76 5.96 9.86
C ALA A 194 7.25 6.10 9.77
N VAL A 195 6.51 5.03 9.42
CA VAL A 195 5.04 5.05 9.39
C VAL A 195 4.39 4.69 10.72
N GLY A 196 5.17 4.31 11.75
CA GLY A 196 4.72 4.17 13.14
C GLY A 196 4.41 2.75 13.60
N PHE A 197 4.96 1.71 12.96
CA PHE A 197 4.87 0.36 13.51
C PHE A 197 5.83 0.18 14.68
N GLU A 198 5.32 -0.37 15.79
CA GLU A 198 6.10 -0.69 17.00
C GLU A 198 6.93 -1.96 16.81
N GLU A 199 6.36 -2.92 16.08
CA GLU A 199 7.00 -4.19 15.79
C GLU A 199 7.18 -4.36 14.29
N TYR A 200 8.39 -4.76 13.89
CA TYR A 200 8.68 -5.05 12.50
C TYR A 200 9.49 -6.34 12.36
N TYR A 201 9.07 -7.20 11.44
CA TYR A 201 9.66 -8.51 11.18
C TYR A 201 9.92 -8.71 9.68
N GLY A 202 11.10 -9.22 9.36
CA GLY A 202 11.48 -9.68 8.02
C GLY A 202 11.70 -11.19 7.98
N LYS A 203 12.10 -11.70 6.82
CA LYS A 203 12.35 -13.12 6.59
C LYS A 203 13.26 -13.77 7.65
N GLU A 204 14.24 -13.03 8.13
CA GLU A 204 15.22 -13.51 9.10
C GLU A 204 14.62 -13.79 10.49
N ASP A 205 13.48 -13.19 10.80
CA ASP A 205 12.75 -13.36 12.06
C ASP A 205 11.74 -14.51 12.00
N VAL A 206 11.42 -15.00 10.79
CA VAL A 206 10.33 -15.95 10.53
C VAL A 206 10.89 -17.37 10.41
N PRO A 207 10.55 -18.29 11.34
CA PRO A 207 10.99 -19.67 11.25
C PRO A 207 10.26 -20.41 10.13
N LEU A 208 10.94 -21.29 9.42
CA LEU A 208 10.32 -22.19 8.45
C LEU A 208 9.44 -23.21 9.17
N LEU A 209 8.20 -23.35 8.74
CA LEU A 209 7.21 -24.26 9.31
C LEU A 209 7.00 -25.52 8.46
N ARG A 210 7.57 -25.54 7.27
CA ARG A 210 7.52 -26.70 6.36
C ARG A 210 8.82 -26.86 5.58
N ASN A 211 9.02 -28.01 4.97
CA ASN A 211 10.09 -28.25 4.01
C ASN A 211 9.66 -27.73 2.63
N TYR A 212 10.55 -27.04 1.98
CA TYR A 212 10.35 -26.50 0.63
C TYR A 212 11.24 -27.21 -0.39
N PRO A 213 10.83 -27.31 -1.68
CA PRO A 213 11.60 -28.01 -2.72
C PRO A 213 12.86 -27.27 -3.14
N GLN A 214 13.07 -26.07 -2.65
CA GLN A 214 14.26 -25.24 -2.90
C GLN A 214 14.62 -24.41 -1.66
N GLU A 215 15.80 -23.80 -1.67
CA GLU A 215 16.19 -22.82 -0.66
C GLU A 215 15.23 -21.62 -0.64
N THR A 216 15.09 -21.02 0.54
CA THR A 216 14.21 -19.86 0.72
C THR A 216 14.62 -18.71 -0.20
N PRO A 217 13.74 -18.26 -1.12
CA PRO A 217 14.03 -17.18 -2.03
C PRO A 217 14.23 -15.85 -1.29
N THR A 218 14.76 -14.85 -1.98
CA THR A 218 14.96 -13.50 -1.41
C THR A 218 13.67 -12.93 -0.84
N TYR A 219 12.55 -13.17 -1.51
CA TYR A 219 11.23 -12.66 -1.13
C TYR A 219 10.46 -13.57 -0.16
N GLY A 220 11.08 -14.68 0.29
CA GLY A 220 10.59 -15.55 1.36
C GLY A 220 9.37 -16.39 1.00
N TRP A 221 8.72 -16.90 2.05
CA TRP A 221 7.56 -17.78 1.97
C TRP A 221 6.36 -17.18 2.70
N ASP A 222 5.25 -17.00 1.99
CA ASP A 222 4.06 -16.34 2.52
C ASP A 222 3.42 -17.14 3.66
N TYR A 223 3.37 -18.49 3.55
CA TYR A 223 2.79 -19.32 4.61
C TYR A 223 3.49 -19.12 5.96
N ASP A 224 4.81 -19.16 5.97
CA ASP A 224 5.56 -19.01 7.22
C ASP A 224 5.33 -17.62 7.83
N THR A 225 5.34 -16.58 6.97
CA THR A 225 5.12 -15.19 7.40
C THR A 225 3.71 -14.96 7.93
N LEU A 226 2.68 -15.45 7.24
CA LEU A 226 1.29 -15.31 7.66
C LEU A 226 1.03 -16.06 8.98
N MET A 227 1.53 -17.28 9.11
CA MET A 227 1.41 -18.07 10.35
C MET A 227 2.21 -17.47 11.51
N PHE A 228 3.38 -16.90 11.24
CA PHE A 228 4.16 -16.17 12.23
C PHE A 228 3.38 -14.97 12.78
N VAL A 229 2.80 -14.14 11.88
CA VAL A 229 1.98 -13.00 12.30
C VAL A 229 0.77 -13.42 13.09
N GLY A 230 0.04 -14.47 12.65
CA GLY A 230 -1.10 -15.02 13.40
C GLY A 230 -0.71 -15.41 14.83
N LYS A 231 0.45 -16.06 15.01
CA LYS A 231 0.99 -16.41 16.34
C LYS A 231 1.38 -15.18 17.14
N LYS A 232 2.05 -14.19 16.51
CA LYS A 232 2.43 -12.94 17.16
C LYS A 232 1.24 -12.14 17.69
N ILE A 233 0.18 -12.06 16.92
CA ILE A 233 -1.09 -11.45 17.36
C ILE A 233 -1.63 -12.19 18.59
N SER A 234 -1.59 -13.52 18.56
CA SER A 234 -2.15 -14.38 19.64
C SER A 234 -1.32 -14.38 20.94
N GLU A 235 -0.12 -13.78 20.96
CA GLU A 235 0.67 -13.62 22.19
C GLU A 235 0.03 -12.61 23.19
N GLN A 236 -0.77 -11.65 22.69
CA GLN A 236 -1.47 -10.64 23.49
C GLN A 236 -2.89 -10.42 22.94
N PRO A 237 -3.76 -11.44 23.05
CA PRO A 237 -5.06 -11.47 22.37
C PRO A 237 -6.06 -10.43 22.90
N GLU A 238 -5.82 -9.89 24.10
CA GLU A 238 -6.65 -8.85 24.74
C GLU A 238 -6.34 -7.43 24.26
N LYS A 239 -5.16 -7.20 23.67
CA LYS A 239 -4.78 -5.89 23.16
C LYS A 239 -5.36 -5.67 21.76
N PRO A 240 -6.00 -4.53 21.49
CA PRO A 240 -6.39 -4.19 20.13
C PRO A 240 -5.14 -4.06 19.27
N PHE A 241 -5.22 -4.51 18.02
CA PHE A 241 -4.06 -4.53 17.14
C PHE A 241 -4.39 -4.08 15.71
N PHE A 242 -3.39 -3.49 15.08
CA PHE A 242 -3.29 -3.30 13.64
C PHE A 242 -2.07 -4.05 13.13
N ALA A 243 -2.30 -5.12 12.38
CA ALA A 243 -1.25 -5.93 11.75
C ALA A 243 -1.26 -5.72 10.24
N PHE A 244 -0.09 -5.43 9.69
CA PHE A 244 0.14 -5.28 8.26
C PHE A 244 1.13 -6.34 7.79
N VAL A 245 0.76 -7.12 6.78
CA VAL A 245 1.62 -8.16 6.21
C VAL A 245 1.81 -7.89 4.74
N PHE A 246 3.06 -7.79 4.31
CA PHE A 246 3.43 -7.73 2.91
C PHE A 246 3.98 -9.08 2.46
N THR A 247 3.29 -9.75 1.54
CA THR A 247 3.70 -11.05 0.99
C THR A 247 4.81 -10.90 -0.03
N GLY A 248 5.43 -11.99 -0.45
CA GLY A 248 6.57 -11.91 -1.35
C GLY A 248 6.74 -13.11 -2.27
N THR A 249 6.13 -14.28 -1.99
CA THR A 249 6.36 -15.50 -2.79
C THR A 249 5.96 -15.34 -4.26
N THR A 250 5.04 -14.46 -4.55
CA THR A 250 4.57 -14.12 -5.92
C THR A 250 5.44 -13.08 -6.64
N HIS A 251 6.63 -12.75 -6.10
CA HIS A 251 7.62 -11.91 -6.77
C HIS A 251 8.58 -12.73 -7.65
N GLU A 252 8.93 -12.22 -8.83
CA GLU A 252 9.96 -12.82 -9.69
C GLU A 252 11.36 -12.81 -9.02
N PRO A 253 12.17 -13.85 -9.26
CA PRO A 253 11.87 -15.08 -10.01
C PRO A 253 10.96 -15.99 -9.19
N PHE A 254 9.91 -16.53 -9.85
CA PHE A 254 8.90 -17.36 -9.19
C PHE A 254 9.52 -18.67 -8.70
N ALA A 255 9.35 -18.92 -7.41
CA ALA A 255 9.91 -20.08 -6.74
C ALA A 255 9.11 -21.37 -7.05
N ARG A 256 9.77 -22.51 -6.90
CA ARG A 256 9.08 -23.80 -6.81
C ARG A 256 8.48 -23.96 -5.43
N THR A 257 7.16 -23.98 -5.33
CA THR A 257 6.43 -23.99 -4.07
C THR A 257 6.03 -25.39 -3.58
N GLY A 258 6.09 -26.38 -4.44
CA GLY A 258 5.69 -27.79 -4.21
C GLY A 258 4.76 -28.30 -5.29
N GLN A 259 4.79 -29.62 -5.56
CA GLN A 259 3.99 -30.23 -6.62
C GLN A 259 2.49 -29.97 -6.44
N GLU A 260 2.02 -29.91 -5.22
CA GLU A 260 0.63 -29.65 -4.88
C GLU A 260 0.11 -28.26 -5.33
N PHE A 261 1.02 -27.32 -5.59
CA PHE A 261 0.70 -25.96 -6.05
C PHE A 261 1.08 -25.71 -7.52
N GLU A 262 1.92 -26.56 -8.10
CA GLU A 262 2.39 -26.42 -9.48
C GLU A 262 1.34 -26.98 -10.48
N ARG A 263 0.30 -26.18 -10.76
CA ARG A 263 -0.75 -26.52 -11.73
C ARG A 263 -0.32 -26.32 -13.18
N TYR A 264 0.71 -25.53 -13.40
CA TYR A 264 1.28 -25.18 -14.71
C TYR A 264 2.75 -25.59 -14.76
N PRO A 265 3.33 -25.81 -15.95
CA PRO A 265 4.77 -25.97 -16.10
C PRO A 265 5.51 -24.82 -15.42
N HIS A 266 6.54 -25.14 -14.64
CA HIS A 266 7.33 -24.14 -13.93
C HIS A 266 7.95 -23.13 -14.89
N ASP A 267 7.75 -21.84 -14.60
CA ASP A 267 8.30 -20.72 -15.35
C ASP A 267 8.74 -19.64 -14.36
N PRO A 268 10.05 -19.41 -14.17
CA PRO A 268 10.52 -18.49 -13.15
C PRO A 268 10.23 -17.00 -13.43
N LYS A 269 9.73 -16.65 -14.62
CA LYS A 269 9.51 -15.25 -15.04
C LYS A 269 8.16 -14.98 -15.68
N GLY A 270 7.46 -16.00 -16.15
CA GLY A 270 6.22 -15.84 -16.90
C GLY A 270 4.96 -16.05 -16.05
N GLU A 271 3.81 -15.79 -16.64
CA GLU A 271 2.50 -15.89 -16.02
C GLU A 271 2.23 -17.28 -15.40
N LYS A 272 2.74 -18.38 -15.99
CA LYS A 272 2.57 -19.73 -15.46
C LYS A 272 3.23 -19.92 -14.10
N GLY A 273 4.43 -19.36 -13.92
CA GLY A 273 5.11 -19.36 -12.62
C GLY A 273 4.38 -18.53 -11.59
N LEU A 274 3.90 -17.35 -11.99
CA LEU A 274 3.05 -16.53 -11.13
C LEU A 274 1.81 -17.32 -10.67
N LEU A 275 1.10 -17.98 -11.57
CA LEU A 275 -0.11 -18.73 -11.23
C LEU A 275 0.16 -19.86 -10.22
N ASN A 276 1.30 -20.54 -10.33
CA ASN A 276 1.72 -21.54 -9.35
C ASN A 276 2.00 -20.90 -7.97
N THR A 277 2.70 -19.78 -7.94
CA THR A 277 2.99 -19.08 -6.68
C THR A 277 1.73 -18.44 -6.09
N ILE A 278 0.78 -17.97 -6.90
CA ILE A 278 -0.56 -17.56 -6.42
C ILE A 278 -1.29 -18.73 -5.78
N SER A 279 -1.26 -19.93 -6.40
CA SER A 279 -1.89 -21.12 -5.82
C SER A 279 -1.36 -21.45 -4.42
N TYR A 280 -0.05 -21.31 -4.22
CA TYR A 280 0.58 -21.47 -2.91
C TYR A 280 0.19 -20.34 -1.93
N SER A 281 0.23 -19.09 -2.37
CA SER A 281 -0.10 -17.94 -1.54
C SER A 281 -1.58 -17.95 -1.13
N ASP A 282 -2.50 -18.39 -2.00
CA ASP A 282 -3.91 -18.62 -1.70
C ASP A 282 -4.11 -19.71 -0.64
N TRP A 283 -3.39 -20.81 -0.75
CA TRP A 283 -3.39 -21.85 0.28
C TRP A 283 -2.90 -21.29 1.63
N ALA A 284 -1.83 -20.51 1.63
CA ALA A 284 -1.28 -19.87 2.83
C ALA A 284 -2.29 -18.92 3.49
N ILE A 285 -3.07 -18.18 2.72
CA ILE A 285 -4.21 -17.38 3.21
C ILE A 285 -5.26 -18.28 3.85
N GLY A 286 -5.60 -19.39 3.21
CA GLY A 286 -6.53 -20.38 3.76
C GLY A 286 -6.10 -20.91 5.13
N GLU A 287 -4.81 -21.24 5.31
CA GLU A 287 -4.22 -21.68 6.56
C GLU A 287 -4.26 -20.60 7.65
N LEU A 288 -3.92 -19.35 7.29
CA LEU A 288 -4.07 -18.23 8.22
C LEU A 288 -5.53 -18.08 8.68
N MET A 289 -6.49 -18.13 7.77
CA MET A 289 -7.91 -18.01 8.12
C MET A 289 -8.41 -19.19 8.96
N ALA A 290 -7.92 -20.40 8.68
CA ALA A 290 -8.21 -21.58 9.50
C ALA A 290 -7.62 -21.48 10.91
N TYR A 291 -6.43 -20.90 11.05
CA TYR A 291 -5.83 -20.60 12.34
C TYR A 291 -6.61 -19.51 13.09
N ALA A 292 -6.89 -18.39 12.41
CA ALA A 292 -7.57 -17.23 12.97
C ALA A 292 -8.94 -17.60 13.56
N ARG A 293 -9.74 -18.41 12.87
CA ARG A 293 -11.07 -18.87 13.33
C ARG A 293 -11.05 -19.55 14.69
N LYS A 294 -9.92 -20.03 15.15
CA LYS A 294 -9.74 -20.70 16.46
C LYS A 294 -9.30 -19.72 17.55
N GLN A 295 -9.08 -18.46 17.24
CA GLN A 295 -8.55 -17.46 18.16
C GLN A 295 -9.64 -16.58 18.73
N ALA A 296 -9.47 -16.15 19.97
CA ALA A 296 -10.42 -15.26 20.67
C ALA A 296 -10.59 -13.90 19.99
N TRP A 297 -9.58 -13.42 19.27
CA TRP A 297 -9.62 -12.15 18.57
C TRP A 297 -10.32 -12.18 17.20
N TYR A 298 -10.66 -13.38 16.68
CA TYR A 298 -11.18 -13.55 15.33
C TYR A 298 -12.44 -12.72 15.04
N ASP A 299 -13.46 -12.86 15.88
CA ASP A 299 -14.76 -12.19 15.65
C ASP A 299 -14.65 -10.66 15.72
N ASN A 300 -13.65 -10.12 16.43
CA ASN A 300 -13.41 -8.68 16.52
C ASN A 300 -12.40 -8.17 15.49
N THR A 301 -12.09 -8.92 14.43
CA THR A 301 -11.05 -8.56 13.46
C THR A 301 -11.62 -8.38 12.06
N ILE A 302 -11.24 -7.26 11.44
CA ILE A 302 -11.44 -7.01 10.01
C ILE A 302 -10.22 -7.52 9.26
N PHE A 303 -10.42 -8.37 8.26
CA PHE A 303 -9.35 -8.85 7.37
C PHE A 303 -9.45 -8.14 6.03
N VAL A 304 -8.39 -7.46 5.63
CA VAL A 304 -8.31 -6.70 4.38
C VAL A 304 -7.28 -7.34 3.47
N PHE A 305 -7.71 -7.76 2.30
CA PHE A 305 -6.84 -8.32 1.27
C PHE A 305 -6.86 -7.40 0.05
N THR A 306 -5.69 -6.93 -0.34
CA THR A 306 -5.49 -6.18 -1.59
C THR A 306 -4.08 -6.44 -2.10
N ALA A 307 -3.78 -5.99 -3.31
CA ALA A 307 -2.43 -6.12 -3.85
C ALA A 307 -1.67 -4.79 -3.81
N ASP A 308 -0.35 -4.84 -3.89
CA ASP A 308 0.51 -3.66 -4.04
C ASP A 308 0.45 -3.09 -5.46
N HIS A 309 0.48 -3.95 -6.47
CA HIS A 309 0.27 -3.66 -7.89
C HIS A 309 -0.13 -4.94 -8.65
N THR A 310 -0.35 -4.84 -9.93
CA THR A 310 -0.63 -5.99 -10.79
C THR A 310 0.66 -6.63 -11.32
N PHE A 311 0.60 -7.91 -11.67
CA PHE A 311 1.57 -8.51 -12.58
C PHE A 311 1.43 -7.90 -13.98
N ARG A 312 2.55 -7.62 -14.63
CA ARG A 312 2.58 -7.02 -15.96
C ARG A 312 2.28 -8.07 -17.03
N VAL A 313 1.14 -7.91 -17.70
CA VAL A 313 0.73 -8.75 -18.83
C VAL A 313 0.87 -7.94 -20.12
N ALA A 314 1.46 -8.54 -21.14
CA ALA A 314 1.55 -7.92 -22.46
C ALA A 314 0.15 -7.62 -23.02
N ASN A 315 0.00 -6.46 -23.68
CA ASN A 315 -1.23 -6.00 -24.31
C ASN A 315 -2.44 -5.78 -23.37
N ALA A 316 -2.24 -5.73 -22.06
CA ALA A 316 -3.28 -5.34 -21.13
C ALA A 316 -3.67 -3.86 -21.33
N SER A 317 -4.97 -3.57 -21.24
CA SER A 317 -5.47 -2.19 -21.27
C SER A 317 -4.95 -1.37 -20.08
N ASN A 318 -5.02 -0.04 -20.17
CA ASN A 318 -4.63 0.85 -19.09
C ASN A 318 -5.33 0.49 -17.75
N LYS A 319 -6.60 0.11 -17.80
CA LYS A 319 -7.35 -0.32 -16.60
C LYS A 319 -6.81 -1.65 -16.06
N GLU A 320 -6.65 -2.65 -16.90
CA GLU A 320 -6.18 -3.98 -16.47
C GLU A 320 -4.79 -3.94 -15.85
N GLN A 321 -3.93 -3.03 -16.31
CA GLN A 321 -2.58 -2.86 -15.76
C GLN A 321 -2.57 -2.36 -14.30
N PHE A 322 -3.68 -1.83 -13.79
CA PHE A 322 -3.79 -1.33 -12.42
C PHE A 322 -4.91 -1.99 -11.63
N HIS A 323 -5.67 -2.92 -12.23
CA HIS A 323 -6.83 -3.53 -11.60
C HIS A 323 -6.42 -4.61 -10.61
N ILE A 324 -6.53 -4.30 -9.33
CA ILE A 324 -6.17 -5.16 -8.20
C ILE A 324 -7.42 -5.52 -7.39
N PRO A 325 -7.40 -6.62 -6.60
CA PRO A 325 -8.52 -6.95 -5.72
C PRO A 325 -8.59 -6.01 -4.52
N LEU A 326 -9.81 -5.76 -4.03
CA LEU A 326 -10.07 -5.33 -2.66
C LEU A 326 -11.16 -6.23 -2.09
N VAL A 327 -10.79 -7.07 -1.12
CA VAL A 327 -11.67 -7.99 -0.40
C VAL A 327 -11.57 -7.69 1.08
N ILE A 328 -12.69 -7.30 1.69
CA ILE A 328 -12.78 -6.96 3.11
C ILE A 328 -13.71 -7.95 3.79
N PHE A 329 -13.13 -8.84 4.57
CA PHE A 329 -13.84 -9.86 5.30
C PHE A 329 -14.03 -9.45 6.76
N ASP A 330 -15.28 -9.38 7.18
CA ASP A 330 -15.69 -9.18 8.57
C ASP A 330 -16.44 -10.43 9.01
N PRO A 331 -15.95 -11.20 10.01
CA PRO A 331 -16.64 -12.37 10.54
C PRO A 331 -18.08 -12.12 11.01
N ARG A 332 -18.37 -10.86 11.43
CA ARG A 332 -19.70 -10.41 11.88
C ARG A 332 -20.45 -9.63 10.82
N GLY A 333 -19.81 -9.38 9.69
CA GLY A 333 -20.33 -8.54 8.61
C GLY A 333 -21.22 -9.33 7.63
N LYS A 334 -21.71 -8.59 6.64
CA LYS A 334 -22.44 -9.16 5.51
C LYS A 334 -21.65 -8.94 4.23
N ALA A 335 -21.72 -9.93 3.35
CA ALA A 335 -21.18 -9.80 2.00
C ALA A 335 -21.90 -8.68 1.24
N ALA A 336 -21.13 -7.90 0.49
CA ALA A 336 -21.65 -6.87 -0.39
C ALA A 336 -20.72 -6.67 -1.59
N ILE A 337 -21.29 -6.24 -2.69
CA ILE A 337 -20.56 -5.89 -3.91
C ILE A 337 -20.68 -4.38 -4.11
N HIS A 338 -19.56 -3.72 -4.30
CA HIS A 338 -19.46 -2.29 -4.55
C HIS A 338 -18.90 -2.07 -5.96
N ASP A 339 -19.62 -1.28 -6.75
CA ASP A 339 -19.25 -0.97 -8.14
C ASP A 339 -18.64 0.43 -8.30
N GLU A 340 -18.54 1.19 -7.20
CA GLU A 340 -17.94 2.51 -7.21
C GLU A 340 -16.45 2.44 -7.45
N LEU A 341 -15.94 3.41 -8.21
CA LEU A 341 -14.51 3.59 -8.45
C LEU A 341 -13.77 3.86 -7.14
N ALA A 342 -12.68 3.13 -6.93
CA ALA A 342 -11.86 3.23 -5.73
C ALA A 342 -10.39 2.89 -6.03
N SER A 343 -9.49 3.30 -5.14
CA SER A 343 -8.05 3.08 -5.26
C SER A 343 -7.39 2.82 -3.92
N GLN A 344 -6.13 2.44 -3.91
CA GLN A 344 -5.34 2.23 -2.70
C GLN A 344 -5.29 3.46 -1.77
N TYR A 345 -5.43 4.68 -2.31
CA TYR A 345 -5.47 5.91 -1.50
C TYR A 345 -6.68 5.96 -0.56
N ASP A 346 -7.74 5.21 -0.86
CA ASP A 346 -8.97 5.18 -0.07
C ASP A 346 -8.84 4.30 1.19
N LEU A 347 -7.80 3.48 1.29
CA LEU A 347 -7.67 2.53 2.40
C LEU A 347 -7.37 3.20 3.72
N LEU A 348 -6.48 4.19 3.76
CA LEU A 348 -6.18 4.90 5.02
C LEU A 348 -7.44 5.51 5.63
N PRO A 349 -8.23 6.37 4.95
CA PRO A 349 -9.44 6.95 5.54
C PRO A 349 -10.52 5.89 5.84
N THR A 350 -10.59 4.80 5.08
CA THR A 350 -11.53 3.71 5.34
C THR A 350 -11.17 2.95 6.62
N LEU A 351 -9.89 2.63 6.81
CA LEU A 351 -9.42 1.89 7.99
C LEU A 351 -9.55 2.71 9.28
N THR A 352 -9.45 4.05 9.21
CA THR A 352 -9.65 4.89 10.38
C THR A 352 -11.04 4.70 11.02
N GLN A 353 -12.05 4.32 10.23
CA GLN A 353 -13.38 4.07 10.77
C GLN A 353 -13.40 2.81 11.66
N TRP A 354 -12.82 1.69 11.23
CA TRP A 354 -12.76 0.47 12.06
C TRP A 354 -11.80 0.59 13.23
N LEU A 355 -10.75 1.39 13.09
CA LEU A 355 -9.82 1.68 14.17
C LEU A 355 -10.36 2.76 15.14
N ASP A 356 -11.57 3.28 14.92
CA ASP A 356 -12.22 4.37 15.66
C ASP A 356 -11.28 5.59 15.86
N ILE A 357 -10.53 5.92 14.82
CA ILE A 357 -9.65 7.10 14.78
C ILE A 357 -10.49 8.28 14.32
N ARG A 358 -10.59 9.32 15.17
CA ARG A 358 -11.48 10.47 14.95
C ARG A 358 -10.74 11.79 14.75
N GLU A 359 -9.45 11.85 15.04
CA GLU A 359 -8.67 13.03 14.70
C GLU A 359 -8.70 13.29 13.17
N PRO A 360 -8.60 14.57 12.76
CA PRO A 360 -8.47 14.93 11.36
C PRO A 360 -7.29 14.21 10.73
N ILE A 361 -7.45 13.74 9.50
CA ILE A 361 -6.38 13.15 8.71
C ILE A 361 -6.24 13.87 7.38
N ALA A 362 -5.02 13.88 6.84
CA ALA A 362 -4.77 14.26 5.45
C ALA A 362 -4.80 13.00 4.57
N THR A 363 -5.59 13.02 3.52
CA THR A 363 -5.80 11.88 2.62
C THR A 363 -6.06 12.32 1.19
N PHE A 364 -5.45 11.66 0.22
CA PHE A 364 -5.78 11.84 -1.20
C PHE A 364 -7.03 11.06 -1.59
N GLY A 365 -7.35 9.99 -0.87
CA GLY A 365 -8.52 9.15 -1.07
C GLY A 365 -9.75 9.57 -0.25
N ARG A 366 -10.78 8.74 -0.28
CA ARG A 366 -12.03 8.89 0.48
C ARG A 366 -12.29 7.68 1.36
N ASN A 367 -13.12 7.82 2.39
CA ASN A 367 -13.61 6.66 3.14
C ASN A 367 -14.66 5.91 2.29
N LEU A 368 -14.38 4.65 1.97
CA LEU A 368 -15.26 3.80 1.17
C LEU A 368 -16.56 3.40 1.89
N LEU A 369 -16.60 3.51 3.22
CA LEU A 369 -17.78 3.22 4.03
C LEU A 369 -18.68 4.45 4.22
N ASP A 370 -18.16 5.64 3.94
CA ASP A 370 -18.93 6.88 4.02
C ASP A 370 -19.68 7.14 2.71
N LYS A 371 -20.97 6.84 2.72
CA LYS A 371 -21.86 7.04 1.56
C LYS A 371 -22.04 8.50 1.14
N GLN A 372 -21.66 9.46 2.00
CA GLN A 372 -21.71 10.88 1.66
C GLN A 372 -20.42 11.36 0.99
N SER A 373 -19.34 10.61 1.10
CA SER A 373 -18.08 10.91 0.41
C SER A 373 -18.26 10.81 -1.11
N PRO A 374 -17.99 11.89 -1.87
CA PRO A 374 -18.13 11.86 -3.32
C PRO A 374 -17.16 10.87 -3.97
N VAL A 375 -17.62 10.16 -4.99
CA VAL A 375 -16.73 9.36 -5.83
C VAL A 375 -16.00 10.31 -6.77
N LEU A 376 -14.69 10.40 -6.56
CA LEU A 376 -13.79 11.28 -7.35
C LEU A 376 -13.03 10.47 -8.39
N PRO A 377 -12.50 11.11 -9.44
CA PRO A 377 -11.55 10.46 -10.33
C PRO A 377 -10.32 9.99 -9.53
N ILE A 378 -9.74 8.88 -9.94
CA ILE A 378 -8.53 8.31 -9.30
C ILE A 378 -7.30 8.53 -10.16
N MET A 379 -6.15 8.59 -9.50
CA MET A 379 -4.83 8.77 -10.11
C MET A 379 -4.13 7.42 -10.19
N LEU A 380 -3.70 7.05 -11.41
CA LEU A 380 -2.86 5.88 -11.66
C LEU A 380 -1.50 6.36 -12.17
N ASN A 381 -0.45 6.06 -11.42
CA ASN A 381 0.90 6.52 -11.73
C ASN A 381 1.66 5.50 -12.60
N ARG A 382 2.13 5.93 -13.76
CA ARG A 382 3.02 5.19 -14.64
C ARG A 382 4.37 5.93 -14.81
N GLY A 383 4.99 6.31 -13.69
CA GLY A 383 6.21 7.12 -13.69
C GLY A 383 5.93 8.58 -14.04
N GLU A 384 6.44 9.07 -15.16
CA GLU A 384 6.21 10.46 -15.61
C GLU A 384 4.80 10.67 -16.19
N THR A 385 4.11 9.59 -16.52
CA THR A 385 2.76 9.62 -17.10
C THR A 385 1.73 9.30 -16.04
N ILE A 386 0.66 10.09 -16.01
CA ILE A 386 -0.48 9.87 -15.11
C ILE A 386 -1.71 9.54 -15.94
N ILE A 387 -2.52 8.62 -15.43
CA ILE A 387 -3.84 8.31 -15.96
C ILE A 387 -4.86 8.78 -14.92
N ALA A 388 -5.70 9.74 -15.29
CA ALA A 388 -6.91 10.06 -14.55
C ALA A 388 -8.03 9.13 -15.02
N LEU A 389 -8.50 8.26 -14.12
CA LEU A 389 -9.64 7.37 -14.39
C LEU A 389 -10.87 7.95 -13.71
N THR A 390 -11.94 8.17 -14.49
CA THR A 390 -13.18 8.80 -14.02
C THR A 390 -14.16 7.76 -13.47
N PRO A 391 -15.15 8.15 -12.64
CA PRO A 391 -16.21 7.26 -12.19
C PRO A 391 -17.02 6.63 -13.34
N GLN A 392 -17.10 7.29 -14.49
CA GLN A 392 -17.76 6.78 -15.70
C GLN A 392 -16.89 5.77 -16.46
N GLY A 393 -15.66 5.58 -16.00
CA GLY A 393 -14.71 4.64 -16.58
C GLY A 393 -13.92 5.20 -17.76
N GLU A 394 -13.99 6.50 -18.02
CA GLU A 394 -13.13 7.19 -19.00
C GLU A 394 -11.72 7.35 -18.43
N ALA A 395 -10.73 7.21 -19.28
CA ALA A 395 -9.32 7.38 -18.92
C ALA A 395 -8.70 8.50 -19.74
N THR A 396 -8.10 9.48 -19.07
CA THR A 396 -7.27 10.51 -19.69
C THR A 396 -5.83 10.33 -19.26
N GLU A 397 -4.96 10.08 -20.21
CA GLU A 397 -3.53 9.93 -19.97
C GLU A 397 -2.81 11.22 -20.31
N PHE A 398 -1.98 11.70 -19.39
CA PHE A 398 -1.23 12.95 -19.60
C PHE A 398 0.15 12.88 -18.96
N ARG A 399 1.06 13.68 -19.53
CA ARG A 399 2.39 13.91 -19.00
C ARG A 399 2.59 15.42 -18.94
N GLN A 400 2.82 15.95 -17.75
CA GLN A 400 2.78 17.39 -17.51
C GLN A 400 1.46 17.99 -18.06
N GLN A 401 1.52 19.00 -18.93
CA GLN A 401 0.31 19.60 -19.54
C GLN A 401 -0.14 18.91 -20.84
N HIS A 402 0.64 17.94 -21.35
CA HIS A 402 0.35 17.27 -22.62
C HIS A 402 -0.59 16.08 -22.43
N ILE A 403 -1.72 16.10 -23.12
CA ILE A 403 -2.64 14.95 -23.19
C ILE A 403 -2.05 13.96 -24.21
N LEU A 404 -1.84 12.73 -23.76
CA LEU A 404 -1.34 11.63 -24.57
C LEU A 404 -2.47 10.78 -25.16
N SER A 405 -3.55 10.60 -24.39
CA SER A 405 -4.74 9.91 -24.86
C SER A 405 -5.97 10.31 -24.04
N GLY A 406 -7.16 10.09 -24.57
CA GLY A 406 -8.43 10.50 -23.96
C GLY A 406 -8.75 11.98 -24.19
N SER A 407 -9.66 12.53 -23.40
CA SER A 407 -10.10 13.92 -23.47
C SER A 407 -9.88 14.63 -22.13
N LEU A 408 -9.52 15.91 -22.18
CA LEU A 408 -9.41 16.76 -21.01
C LEU A 408 -10.80 17.22 -20.55
N ASN A 409 -11.53 16.31 -19.92
CA ASN A 409 -12.83 16.59 -19.32
C ASN A 409 -12.68 17.19 -17.89
N ASN A 410 -13.81 17.51 -17.27
CA ASN A 410 -13.82 18.11 -15.93
C ASN A 410 -13.14 17.24 -14.87
N ASP A 411 -13.29 15.91 -14.96
CA ASP A 411 -12.69 14.97 -14.00
C ASP A 411 -11.16 14.91 -14.17
N ALA A 412 -10.67 14.90 -15.42
CA ALA A 412 -9.24 14.96 -15.68
C ALA A 412 -8.65 16.30 -15.21
N ARG A 413 -9.37 17.43 -15.41
CA ARG A 413 -9.00 18.75 -14.87
C ARG A 413 -8.98 18.76 -13.35
N LEU A 414 -9.99 18.17 -12.70
CA LEU A 414 -10.01 18.02 -11.24
C LEU A 414 -8.80 17.22 -10.76
N MET A 415 -8.44 16.14 -11.45
CA MET A 415 -7.24 15.36 -11.10
C MET A 415 -5.97 16.19 -11.25
N GLN A 416 -5.80 16.94 -12.35
CA GLN A 416 -4.65 17.83 -12.53
C GLN A 416 -4.55 18.86 -11.42
N TRP A 417 -5.69 19.47 -11.03
CA TRP A 417 -5.71 20.41 -9.91
C TRP A 417 -5.33 19.74 -8.59
N ARG A 418 -5.87 18.56 -8.29
CA ARG A 418 -5.55 17.81 -7.06
C ARG A 418 -4.07 17.49 -6.99
N MET A 419 -3.45 17.11 -8.11
CA MET A 419 -2.00 16.84 -8.18
C MET A 419 -1.17 18.11 -7.94
N GLN A 420 -1.51 19.22 -8.62
CA GLN A 420 -0.84 20.49 -8.44
C GLN A 420 -0.95 20.98 -6.99
N LYS A 421 -2.14 20.87 -6.39
CA LYS A 421 -2.37 21.26 -4.99
C LYS A 421 -1.66 20.35 -4.01
N ALA A 422 -1.63 19.05 -4.25
CA ALA A 422 -0.87 18.11 -3.44
C ALA A 422 0.64 18.40 -3.49
N ASP A 423 1.18 18.69 -4.67
CA ASP A 423 2.57 19.09 -4.84
C ASP A 423 2.91 20.35 -4.04
N GLU A 424 2.10 21.39 -4.16
CA GLU A 424 2.25 22.65 -3.40
C GLU A 424 2.32 22.38 -1.88
N LEU A 425 1.37 21.59 -1.36
CA LEU A 425 1.31 21.30 0.06
C LEU A 425 2.49 20.45 0.55
N LEU A 426 2.92 19.46 -0.25
CA LEU A 426 4.06 18.61 0.09
C LEU A 426 5.38 19.39 0.05
N GLN A 427 5.60 20.22 -0.95
CA GLN A 427 6.83 21.06 -1.05
C GLN A 427 7.00 22.01 0.13
N HIS A 428 5.89 22.52 0.67
CA HIS A 428 5.89 23.41 1.83
C HIS A 428 5.72 22.68 3.17
N ASN A 429 5.72 21.34 3.18
CA ASN A 429 5.48 20.50 4.36
C ASN A 429 4.13 20.78 5.05
N ARG A 430 3.09 21.10 4.27
CA ARG A 430 1.75 21.49 4.70
C ARG A 430 0.68 20.45 4.35
N TRP A 431 1.09 19.22 3.96
CA TRP A 431 0.14 18.15 3.63
C TRP A 431 -0.77 17.80 4.81
N TYR A 432 -0.23 17.80 6.01
CA TYR A 432 -0.95 17.58 7.25
C TYR A 432 -0.64 18.74 8.21
N GLU A 433 -1.57 19.68 8.34
CA GLU A 433 -1.52 20.75 9.34
C GLU A 433 -2.46 20.37 10.47
N ASN A 434 -1.94 20.25 11.70
CA ASN A 434 -2.76 20.26 12.90
C ASN A 434 -3.24 21.71 13.10
N ASN A 435 -4.48 21.98 12.76
CA ASN A 435 -5.15 23.23 13.17
C ASN A 435 -5.53 23.16 14.66
#